data_5d5b05d780ed1bb9fd9a6ac897e8614e
#
_entry.id   5d5b05d780ed1bb9fd9a6ac897e8614e
#
_cell.length_a   1.000
_cell.length_b   1.000
_cell.length_c   1.000
_cell.angle_alpha   90.00
_cell.angle_beta   90.00
_cell.angle_gamma   90.00
#
_symmetry.space_group_name_H-M   'P 1'
#
loop_
_entity.id
_entity.type
_entity.pdbx_description
1 polymer ?
#
loop_
_entity_poly.entity_id
_entity_poly.type
_entity_poly.pdbx_seq_one_letter_code
_entity_poly.pdbx_strand_id
1 'polypeptide(L)'
;MEAPLIDCVTLTPVQESQKQIITNLIQLYKYDFSEFAEIGSRYGEVGPDGRFTYEGLDSYWREDGWVPLTVEADGRLAGLVLVNRWSALNRLLDHSVAEFFVLRKYRRIGVGSRAARVLFERWPGRWEVAVARYNKPALFFWRKAIRAAVDGAVEEYAGDFERQVGTVLCFESRTRRS
;
A
#
# COMPACT_ATOMS: atom_id res chain seq x y z
N MET A 1 -1.04 30.27 0.75
CA MET A 1 -0.93 29.42 1.96
C MET A 1 0.14 28.38 1.67
N GLU A 2 1.25 28.43 2.37
CA GLU A 2 2.25 27.36 2.29
C GLU A 2 1.65 26.05 2.78
N ALA A 3 1.98 24.96 2.09
CA ALA A 3 1.56 23.63 2.53
C ALA A 3 2.18 23.35 3.91
N PRO A 4 1.43 22.85 4.88
CA PRO A 4 1.97 22.55 6.19
C PRO A 4 3.11 21.54 6.04
N LEU A 5 4.27 21.88 6.60
CA LEU A 5 5.40 20.95 6.71
C LEU A 5 4.98 19.81 7.65
N ILE A 6 5.03 18.60 7.17
CA ILE A 6 4.89 17.41 8.02
C ILE A 6 6.27 17.03 8.52
N ASP A 7 6.46 17.00 9.83
CA ASP A 7 7.77 16.74 10.44
C ASP A 7 8.04 15.23 10.55
N CYS A 8 7.04 14.45 10.94
CA CYS A 8 7.18 13.02 11.20
C CYS A 8 6.13 12.19 10.46
N VAL A 9 6.57 11.06 9.88
CA VAL A 9 5.67 10.03 9.35
C VAL A 9 6.04 8.70 9.98
N THR A 10 5.06 8.03 10.59
CA THR A 10 5.22 6.74 11.24
C THR A 10 4.30 5.69 10.65
N LEU A 11 4.70 4.42 10.80
CA LEU A 11 3.89 3.25 10.49
C LEU A 11 3.66 2.47 11.77
N THR A 12 2.40 2.34 12.18
CA THR A 12 2.02 1.68 13.44
C THR A 12 1.24 0.40 13.15
N PRO A 13 1.73 -0.78 13.59
CA PRO A 13 0.97 -2.03 13.50
C PRO A 13 -0.35 -1.94 14.27
N VAL A 14 -1.42 -2.40 13.63
CA VAL A 14 -2.76 -2.36 14.19
C VAL A 14 -3.10 -3.70 14.83
N GLN A 15 -3.42 -3.71 16.11
CA GLN A 15 -3.87 -4.90 16.83
C GLN A 15 -5.28 -5.33 16.37
N GLU A 16 -5.61 -6.61 16.49
CA GLU A 16 -6.93 -7.12 16.08
C GLU A 16 -8.09 -6.39 16.80
N SER A 17 -7.91 -6.03 18.08
CA SER A 17 -8.87 -5.23 18.82
C SER A 17 -9.14 -3.84 18.24
N GLN A 18 -8.24 -3.34 17.39
CA GLN A 18 -8.32 -2.05 16.70
C GLN A 18 -8.67 -2.21 15.21
N LYS A 19 -9.02 -3.40 14.77
CA LYS A 19 -9.32 -3.74 13.37
C LYS A 19 -10.27 -2.75 12.70
N GLN A 20 -11.19 -2.16 13.46
CA GLN A 20 -12.16 -1.21 12.94
C GLN A 20 -11.50 0.01 12.27
N ILE A 21 -10.29 0.41 12.71
CA ILE A 21 -9.55 1.52 12.09
C ILE A 21 -9.22 1.17 10.63
N ILE A 22 -8.66 -0.02 10.41
CA ILE A 22 -8.34 -0.49 9.05
C ILE A 22 -9.60 -0.65 8.21
N THR A 23 -10.66 -1.24 8.78
CA THR A 23 -11.95 -1.41 8.09
C THR A 23 -12.51 -0.08 7.60
N ASN A 24 -12.46 0.96 8.44
CA ASN A 24 -12.93 2.30 8.08
C ASN A 24 -12.06 2.94 6.98
N LEU A 25 -10.73 2.82 7.08
CA LEU A 25 -9.81 3.35 6.06
C LEU A 25 -9.95 2.62 4.71
N ILE A 26 -10.26 1.33 4.72
CA ILE A 26 -10.53 0.56 3.51
C ILE A 26 -11.77 1.10 2.78
N GLN A 27 -12.80 1.57 3.48
CA GLN A 27 -13.96 2.18 2.82
C GLN A 27 -13.56 3.42 2.01
N LEU A 28 -12.70 4.28 2.57
CA LEU A 28 -12.18 5.45 1.89
C LEU A 28 -11.25 5.09 0.72
N TYR A 29 -10.42 4.08 0.91
CA TYR A 29 -9.56 3.53 -0.13
C TYR A 29 -10.38 2.98 -1.30
N LYS A 30 -11.37 2.14 -1.02
CA LYS A 30 -12.24 1.56 -2.05
C LYS A 30 -13.06 2.63 -2.76
N TYR A 31 -13.52 3.66 -2.05
CA TYR A 31 -14.18 4.81 -2.66
C TYR A 31 -13.25 5.53 -3.65
N ASP A 32 -11.99 5.79 -3.27
CA ASP A 32 -11.00 6.37 -4.17
C ASP A 32 -10.75 5.51 -5.41
N PHE A 33 -10.69 4.18 -5.23
CA PHE A 33 -10.47 3.22 -6.32
C PHE A 33 -11.69 3.05 -7.23
N SER A 34 -12.90 3.35 -6.75
CA SER A 34 -14.11 3.26 -7.56
C SER A 34 -14.10 4.21 -8.76
N GLU A 35 -13.27 5.26 -8.72
CA GLU A 35 -13.02 6.16 -9.87
C GLU A 35 -12.53 5.40 -11.13
N PHE A 36 -11.84 4.27 -10.93
CA PHE A 36 -11.27 3.47 -12.01
C PHE A 36 -12.14 2.27 -12.39
N ALA A 37 -13.22 2.02 -11.66
CA ALA A 37 -14.08 0.86 -11.85
C ALA A 37 -15.16 1.16 -12.90
N GLU A 38 -15.45 0.18 -13.77
CA GLU A 38 -16.59 0.24 -14.66
C GLU A 38 -17.89 0.03 -13.87
N ILE A 39 -18.96 0.74 -14.24
CA ILE A 39 -20.29 0.58 -13.62
C ILE A 39 -20.75 -0.87 -13.76
N GLY A 40 -21.20 -1.46 -12.65
CA GLY A 40 -21.59 -2.85 -12.57
C GLY A 40 -20.45 -3.85 -12.43
N SER A 41 -19.19 -3.38 -12.35
CA SER A 41 -18.06 -4.24 -12.06
C SER A 41 -18.01 -4.61 -10.58
N ARG A 42 -17.53 -5.84 -10.28
CA ARG A 42 -17.39 -6.35 -8.91
C ARG A 42 -16.59 -5.45 -7.96
N TYR A 43 -15.71 -4.59 -8.49
CA TYR A 43 -14.72 -3.88 -7.71
C TYR A 43 -15.07 -2.45 -7.30
N GLY A 44 -16.11 -1.88 -7.86
CA GLY A 44 -16.47 -0.48 -7.64
C GLY A 44 -17.81 -0.25 -6.95
N GLU A 45 -18.56 -1.33 -6.70
CA GLU A 45 -19.92 -1.23 -6.18
C GLU A 45 -19.96 -1.42 -4.66
N VAL A 46 -20.87 -0.71 -4.02
CA VAL A 46 -21.19 -0.91 -2.60
C VAL A 46 -22.28 -1.97 -2.45
N GLY A 47 -22.26 -2.66 -1.33
CA GLY A 47 -23.32 -3.58 -0.93
C GLY A 47 -24.62 -2.85 -0.54
N PRO A 48 -25.69 -3.63 -0.22
CA PRO A 48 -26.98 -3.07 0.20
C PRO A 48 -26.92 -2.23 1.48
N ASP A 49 -25.86 -2.42 2.28
CA ASP A 49 -25.57 -1.66 3.50
C ASP A 49 -24.79 -0.37 3.23
N GLY A 50 -24.52 -0.05 1.97
CA GLY A 50 -23.75 1.12 1.54
C GLY A 50 -22.24 1.01 1.78
N ARG A 51 -21.70 -0.20 1.99
CA ARG A 51 -20.28 -0.44 2.24
C ARG A 51 -19.62 -1.22 1.12
N PHE A 52 -18.36 -0.92 0.88
CA PHE A 52 -17.50 -1.74 0.02
C PHE A 52 -17.10 -3.03 0.73
N THR A 53 -17.19 -4.14 0.04
CA THR A 53 -16.66 -5.42 0.53
C THR A 53 -15.13 -5.47 0.35
N TYR A 54 -14.42 -5.94 1.37
CA TYR A 54 -13.00 -6.28 1.31
C TYR A 54 -12.80 -7.67 1.89
N GLU A 55 -12.50 -8.62 1.02
CA GLU A 55 -12.33 -10.03 1.40
C GLU A 55 -10.93 -10.27 1.99
N GLY A 56 -10.83 -11.19 2.94
CA GLY A 56 -9.55 -11.64 3.49
C GLY A 56 -8.86 -10.69 4.47
N LEU A 57 -9.54 -9.63 4.94
CA LEU A 57 -8.94 -8.70 5.90
C LEU A 57 -8.49 -9.39 7.20
N ASP A 58 -9.22 -10.41 7.65
CA ASP A 58 -8.92 -11.14 8.88
C ASP A 58 -7.58 -11.88 8.82
N SER A 59 -7.12 -12.24 7.63
CA SER A 59 -5.82 -12.88 7.43
C SER A 59 -4.65 -12.02 7.93
N TYR A 60 -4.81 -10.69 7.98
CA TYR A 60 -3.77 -9.79 8.45
C TYR A 60 -3.45 -9.92 9.95
N TRP A 61 -4.30 -10.61 10.71
CA TRP A 61 -4.06 -10.90 12.14
C TRP A 61 -3.86 -12.39 12.41
N ARG A 62 -3.92 -13.25 11.37
CA ARG A 62 -3.83 -14.71 11.51
C ARG A 62 -2.64 -15.31 10.78
N GLU A 63 -2.28 -14.73 9.62
CA GLU A 63 -1.22 -15.25 8.77
C GLU A 63 0.14 -14.64 9.16
N ASP A 64 1.16 -15.50 9.25
CA ASP A 64 2.51 -15.05 9.55
C ASP A 64 3.08 -14.16 8.43
N GLY A 65 3.65 -13.03 8.82
CA GLY A 65 4.20 -12.04 7.90
C GLY A 65 3.16 -11.16 7.20
N TRP A 66 1.87 -11.26 7.57
CA TRP A 66 0.84 -10.33 7.15
C TRP A 66 0.67 -9.23 8.20
N VAL A 67 0.80 -7.99 7.80
CA VAL A 67 0.85 -6.87 8.76
C VAL A 67 -0.06 -5.73 8.29
N PRO A 68 -1.11 -5.38 9.06
CA PRO A 68 -1.89 -4.19 8.84
C PRO A 68 -1.26 -3.01 9.58
N LEU A 69 -1.04 -1.89 8.89
CA LEU A 69 -0.38 -0.71 9.42
C LEU A 69 -1.26 0.52 9.20
N THR A 70 -1.31 1.42 10.19
CA THR A 70 -1.69 2.81 9.94
C THR A 70 -0.49 3.63 9.48
N VAL A 71 -0.75 4.60 8.62
CA VAL A 71 0.17 5.71 8.32
C VAL A 71 -0.25 6.87 9.18
N GLU A 72 0.67 7.44 9.94
CA GLU A 72 0.45 8.63 10.74
C GLU A 72 1.38 9.76 10.29
N ALA A 73 0.85 10.97 10.28
CA ALA A 73 1.58 12.21 9.97
C ALA A 73 1.43 13.16 11.16
N ASP A 74 2.52 13.44 11.86
CA ASP A 74 2.54 14.22 13.11
C ASP A 74 1.51 13.72 14.14
N GLY A 75 1.47 12.40 14.34
CA GLY A 75 0.57 11.71 15.26
C GLY A 75 -0.90 11.67 14.82
N ARG A 76 -1.20 12.09 13.59
CA ARG A 76 -2.57 12.07 13.04
C ARG A 76 -2.71 10.99 11.99
N LEU A 77 -3.80 10.23 12.04
CA LEU A 77 -4.11 9.20 11.05
C LEU A 77 -4.15 9.78 9.63
N ALA A 78 -3.30 9.28 8.77
CA ALA A 78 -3.08 9.77 7.41
C ALA A 78 -3.29 8.71 6.32
N GLY A 79 -3.42 7.41 6.68
CA GLY A 79 -3.61 6.35 5.71
C GLY A 79 -3.44 4.96 6.28
N LEU A 80 -3.31 3.97 5.39
CA LEU A 80 -3.04 2.58 5.72
C LEU A 80 -2.02 1.96 4.77
N VAL A 81 -1.36 0.91 5.26
CA VAL A 81 -0.57 -0.03 4.44
C VAL A 81 -0.94 -1.44 4.87
N LEU A 82 -1.20 -2.30 3.90
CA LEU A 82 -1.33 -3.73 4.13
C LEU A 82 -0.15 -4.44 3.48
N VAL A 83 0.62 -5.16 4.29
CA VAL A 83 1.76 -5.96 3.84
C VAL A 83 1.41 -7.43 3.97
N ASN A 84 1.75 -8.22 2.95
CA ASN A 84 1.61 -9.68 2.98
C ASN A 84 2.80 -10.35 2.28
N ARG A 85 2.69 -11.64 1.97
CA ARG A 85 3.69 -12.43 1.23
C ARG A 85 3.17 -13.00 -0.08
N TRP A 86 2.08 -12.43 -0.58
CA TRP A 86 1.52 -12.88 -1.85
C TRP A 86 2.29 -12.26 -3.03
N SER A 87 2.73 -13.12 -3.95
CA SER A 87 3.45 -12.71 -5.16
C SER A 87 2.55 -12.73 -6.39
N ALA A 88 2.51 -11.63 -7.13
CA ALA A 88 1.85 -11.55 -8.43
C ALA A 88 2.59 -12.38 -9.50
N LEU A 89 3.90 -12.59 -9.33
CA LEU A 89 4.77 -13.35 -10.25
C LEU A 89 4.95 -14.81 -9.82
N ASN A 90 4.24 -15.25 -8.78
CA ASN A 90 4.38 -16.59 -8.22
C ASN A 90 5.82 -16.93 -7.81
N ARG A 91 6.49 -15.98 -7.16
CA ARG A 91 7.87 -16.10 -6.68
C ARG A 91 7.94 -16.12 -5.16
N LEU A 92 9.01 -16.71 -4.62
CA LEU A 92 9.33 -16.56 -3.20
C LEU A 92 9.79 -15.12 -2.94
N LEU A 93 9.10 -14.45 -2.03
CA LEU A 93 9.42 -13.10 -1.57
C LEU A 93 9.23 -13.00 -0.06
N ASP A 94 9.79 -11.95 0.52
CA ASP A 94 9.67 -11.72 1.95
C ASP A 94 8.46 -10.82 2.26
N HIS A 95 8.17 -9.86 1.36
CA HIS A 95 7.10 -8.87 1.56
C HIS A 95 6.47 -8.44 0.24
N SER A 96 5.18 -8.18 0.26
CA SER A 96 4.43 -7.52 -0.81
C SER A 96 3.58 -6.38 -0.25
N VAL A 97 3.55 -5.26 -0.95
CA VAL A 97 2.59 -4.20 -0.64
C VAL A 97 1.25 -4.57 -1.29
N ALA A 98 0.34 -5.11 -0.49
CA ALA A 98 -1.00 -5.46 -0.94
C ALA A 98 -1.87 -4.20 -1.16
N GLU A 99 -1.87 -3.30 -0.16
CA GLU A 99 -2.59 -2.04 -0.23
C GLU A 99 -1.73 -0.90 0.33
N PHE A 100 -1.83 0.26 -0.30
CA PHE A 100 -1.16 1.47 0.16
C PHE A 100 -2.06 2.67 -0.12
N PHE A 101 -2.52 3.30 0.94
CA PHE A 101 -3.45 4.40 0.85
C PHE A 101 -3.05 5.57 1.73
N VAL A 102 -3.04 6.76 1.15
CA VAL A 102 -2.85 8.02 1.87
C VAL A 102 -4.09 8.88 1.64
N LEU A 103 -4.67 9.38 2.71
CA LEU A 103 -5.82 10.29 2.67
C LEU A 103 -5.51 11.50 1.79
N ARG A 104 -6.47 11.96 0.98
CA ARG A 104 -6.29 13.04 0.00
C ARG A 104 -5.62 14.29 0.58
N LYS A 105 -5.99 14.66 1.81
CA LYS A 105 -5.43 15.80 2.55
C LYS A 105 -3.91 15.71 2.71
N TYR A 106 -3.34 14.51 2.80
CA TYR A 106 -1.91 14.26 3.06
C TYR A 106 -1.13 13.89 1.79
N ARG A 107 -1.77 13.93 0.62
CA ARG A 107 -1.11 13.64 -0.66
C ARG A 107 -0.32 14.86 -1.14
N ARG A 108 0.72 14.60 -1.96
CA ARG A 108 1.58 15.60 -2.61
C ARG A 108 2.41 16.48 -1.67
N ILE A 109 2.41 16.20 -0.37
CA ILE A 109 3.24 16.86 0.65
C ILE A 109 4.29 15.91 1.26
N GLY A 110 4.60 14.82 0.55
CA GLY A 110 5.69 13.91 0.91
C GLY A 110 5.32 12.75 1.85
N VAL A 111 4.11 12.71 2.43
CA VAL A 111 3.70 11.65 3.38
C VAL A 111 3.83 10.25 2.79
N GLY A 112 3.32 10.01 1.58
CA GLY A 112 3.41 8.70 0.94
C GLY A 112 4.85 8.25 0.70
N SER A 113 5.74 9.12 0.22
CA SER A 113 7.14 8.77 -0.03
C SER A 113 7.89 8.48 1.26
N ARG A 114 7.62 9.20 2.34
CA ARG A 114 8.19 8.94 3.66
C ARG A 114 7.66 7.63 4.24
N ALA A 115 6.36 7.35 4.11
CA ALA A 115 5.76 6.11 4.55
C ALA A 115 6.37 4.90 3.83
N ALA A 116 6.55 4.98 2.50
CA ALA A 116 7.21 3.93 1.72
C ALA A 116 8.67 3.71 2.17
N ARG A 117 9.41 4.79 2.43
CA ARG A 117 10.78 4.68 2.95
C ARG A 117 10.83 4.00 4.32
N VAL A 118 10.00 4.45 5.27
CA VAL A 118 9.91 3.83 6.61
C VAL A 118 9.55 2.34 6.51
N LEU A 119 8.62 2.00 5.58
CA LEU A 119 8.22 0.63 5.32
C LEU A 119 9.42 -0.24 4.92
N PHE A 120 10.17 0.17 3.89
CA PHE A 120 11.28 -0.60 3.34
C PHE A 120 12.50 -0.65 4.27
N GLU A 121 12.75 0.39 5.06
CA GLU A 121 13.80 0.41 6.08
C GLU A 121 13.49 -0.52 7.27
N ARG A 122 12.22 -0.62 7.67
CA ARG A 122 11.79 -1.42 8.82
C ARG A 122 11.72 -2.91 8.50
N TRP A 123 11.37 -3.29 7.28
CA TRP A 123 11.27 -4.67 6.83
C TRP A 123 12.23 -4.93 5.66
N PRO A 124 13.51 -5.25 5.94
CA PRO A 124 14.45 -5.60 4.87
C PRO A 124 14.06 -6.93 4.22
N GLY A 125 14.42 -7.10 2.95
CA GLY A 125 14.14 -8.31 2.19
C GLY A 125 13.71 -8.04 0.76
N ARG A 126 13.20 -9.10 0.11
CA ARG A 126 12.69 -9.07 -1.26
C ARG A 126 11.24 -8.62 -1.26
N TRP A 127 10.97 -7.58 -2.01
CA TRP A 127 9.68 -6.93 -2.11
C TRP A 127 9.05 -7.04 -3.49
N GLU A 128 7.73 -7.15 -3.53
CA GLU A 128 6.91 -6.87 -4.71
C GLU A 128 5.92 -5.73 -4.43
N VAL A 129 5.73 -4.89 -5.46
CA VAL A 129 4.66 -3.91 -5.51
C VAL A 129 3.95 -4.06 -6.85
N ALA A 130 2.71 -4.54 -6.81
CA ALA A 130 1.88 -4.72 -7.99
C ALA A 130 0.97 -3.49 -8.20
N VAL A 131 1.01 -2.92 -9.40
CA VAL A 131 0.24 -1.72 -9.75
C VAL A 131 -0.66 -2.02 -10.93
N ALA A 132 -1.96 -1.79 -10.76
CA ALA A 132 -2.95 -1.99 -11.81
C ALA A 132 -2.67 -1.09 -13.04
N ARG A 133 -2.90 -1.61 -14.25
CA ARG A 133 -2.60 -0.94 -15.55
C ARG A 133 -3.22 0.46 -15.64
N TYR A 134 -4.40 0.64 -15.11
CA TYR A 134 -5.13 1.92 -15.14
C TYR A 134 -4.60 2.93 -14.11
N ASN A 135 -3.90 2.49 -13.06
CA ASN A 135 -3.41 3.36 -12.01
C ASN A 135 -2.01 3.91 -12.32
N LYS A 136 -1.89 4.65 -13.42
CA LYS A 136 -0.63 5.30 -13.85
C LYS A 136 -0.03 6.21 -12.78
N PRO A 137 -0.81 7.02 -12.02
CA PRO A 137 -0.26 7.83 -10.94
C PRO A 137 0.44 7.01 -9.86
N ALA A 138 -0.11 5.85 -9.47
CA ALA A 138 0.53 4.96 -8.51
C ALA A 138 1.83 4.36 -9.07
N LEU A 139 1.88 3.98 -10.35
CA LEU A 139 3.11 3.47 -10.96
C LEU A 139 4.23 4.52 -10.95
N PHE A 140 3.91 5.76 -11.29
CA PHE A 140 4.88 6.86 -11.21
C PHE A 140 5.36 7.09 -9.78
N PHE A 141 4.43 7.10 -8.82
CA PHE A 141 4.75 7.21 -7.40
C PHE A 141 5.69 6.11 -6.94
N TRP A 142 5.38 4.84 -7.21
CA TRP A 142 6.16 3.71 -6.77
C TRP A 142 7.56 3.67 -7.38
N ARG A 143 7.70 3.95 -8.67
CA ARG A 143 9.02 4.07 -9.32
C ARG A 143 9.91 5.09 -8.61
N LYS A 144 9.34 6.25 -8.27
CA LYS A 144 10.06 7.30 -7.56
C LYS A 144 10.38 6.91 -6.11
N ALA A 145 9.38 6.40 -5.38
CA ALA A 145 9.51 6.08 -3.95
C ALA A 145 10.51 4.94 -3.73
N ILE A 146 10.46 3.88 -4.54
CA ILE A 146 11.37 2.74 -4.44
C ILE A 146 12.80 3.18 -4.76
N ARG A 147 13.03 3.89 -5.87
CA ARG A 147 14.37 4.39 -6.24
C ARG A 147 14.99 5.33 -5.21
N ALA A 148 14.18 6.05 -4.46
CA ALA A 148 14.65 6.93 -3.39
C ALA A 148 14.96 6.18 -2.08
N ALA A 149 14.40 4.99 -1.90
CA ALA A 149 14.49 4.22 -0.66
C ALA A 149 15.50 3.07 -0.73
N VAL A 150 15.81 2.54 -1.94
CA VAL A 150 16.69 1.39 -2.12
C VAL A 150 17.86 1.72 -3.05
N ASP A 151 19.03 1.20 -2.72
CA ASP A 151 20.27 1.40 -3.51
C ASP A 151 20.47 0.31 -4.58
N GLY A 152 19.58 -0.68 -4.64
CA GLY A 152 19.66 -1.84 -5.54
C GLY A 152 18.92 -1.67 -6.86
N ALA A 153 19.05 -2.70 -7.72
CA ALA A 153 18.28 -2.77 -8.95
C ALA A 153 16.78 -2.92 -8.67
N VAL A 154 15.96 -2.28 -9.51
CA VAL A 154 14.51 -2.45 -9.52
C VAL A 154 14.13 -3.09 -10.85
N GLU A 155 13.56 -4.29 -10.76
CA GLU A 155 13.05 -5.02 -11.92
C GLU A 155 11.58 -4.69 -12.13
N GLU A 156 11.19 -4.51 -13.37
CA GLU A 156 9.80 -4.22 -13.74
C GLU A 156 9.27 -5.30 -14.70
N TYR A 157 8.14 -5.88 -14.34
CA TYR A 157 7.43 -6.87 -15.16
C TYR A 157 6.07 -6.32 -15.51
N ALA A 158 5.79 -6.13 -16.80
CA ALA A 158 4.49 -5.69 -17.29
C ALA A 158 3.77 -6.87 -17.94
N GLY A 159 2.49 -7.08 -17.59
CA GLY A 159 1.72 -8.19 -18.15
C GLY A 159 0.37 -8.39 -17.51
N ASP A 160 -0.20 -9.54 -17.85
CA ASP A 160 -1.43 -10.06 -17.26
C ASP A 160 -1.06 -11.23 -16.37
N PHE A 161 -1.11 -11.00 -15.06
CA PHE A 161 -0.82 -12.00 -14.05
C PHE A 161 -2.14 -12.56 -13.49
N GLU A 162 -2.12 -13.74 -12.91
CA GLU A 162 -3.31 -14.47 -12.46
C GLU A 162 -4.35 -13.62 -11.71
N ARG A 163 -3.90 -12.67 -10.89
CA ARG A 163 -4.77 -11.78 -10.10
C ARG A 163 -4.51 -10.30 -10.32
N GLN A 164 -3.58 -9.96 -11.22
CA GLN A 164 -3.15 -8.59 -11.42
C GLN A 164 -2.81 -8.32 -12.89
N VAL A 165 -3.48 -7.35 -13.47
CA VAL A 165 -3.15 -6.83 -14.82
C VAL A 165 -2.47 -5.49 -14.66
N GLY A 166 -1.18 -5.42 -14.99
CA GLY A 166 -0.45 -4.16 -14.83
C GLY A 166 1.07 -4.31 -14.80
N THR A 167 1.71 -3.64 -13.85
CA THR A 167 3.16 -3.66 -13.65
C THR A 167 3.49 -4.15 -12.25
N VAL A 168 4.43 -5.08 -12.14
CA VAL A 168 5.00 -5.55 -10.88
C VAL A 168 6.43 -5.03 -10.77
N LEU A 169 6.71 -4.34 -9.68
CA LEU A 169 8.03 -3.81 -9.33
C LEU A 169 8.65 -4.74 -8.29
N CYS A 170 9.81 -5.31 -8.61
CA CYS A 170 10.56 -6.21 -7.72
C CYS A 170 11.89 -5.57 -7.32
N PHE A 171 12.21 -5.59 -6.04
CA PHE A 171 13.44 -5.01 -5.51
C PHE A 171 13.81 -5.65 -4.16
N GLU A 172 15.04 -5.42 -3.73
CA GLU A 172 15.52 -5.81 -2.41
C GLU A 172 15.77 -4.56 -1.57
N SER A 173 15.17 -4.49 -0.39
CA SER A 173 15.49 -3.47 0.61
C SER A 173 16.51 -4.03 1.61
N ARG A 174 17.38 -3.15 2.10
CA ARG A 174 18.41 -3.48 3.09
C ARG A 174 18.32 -2.53 4.26
N THR A 175 18.65 -3.01 5.45
CA THR A 175 18.83 -2.12 6.59
C THR A 175 19.95 -1.15 6.27
N ARG A 176 19.71 0.16 6.30
CA ARG A 176 20.80 1.13 6.21
C ARG A 176 21.75 0.90 7.38
N ARG A 177 23.01 0.61 7.08
CA ARG A 177 24.07 0.66 8.08
C ARG A 177 24.24 2.13 8.48
N SER A 178 24.03 2.41 9.76
CA SER A 178 24.32 3.70 10.39
C SER A 178 25.78 4.04 10.25
#